data_05768851b3d1a52afb2c1ee3081bc3ef
#
_entry.id   05768851b3d1a52afb2c1ee3081bc3ef
#
_cell.length_a   1.000
_cell.length_b   1.000
_cell.length_c   1.000
_cell.angle_alpha   90.00
_cell.angle_beta   90.00
_cell.angle_gamma   90.00
#
_symmetry.space_group_name_H-M   'P 1'
#
loop_
_entity.id
_entity.type
_entity.pdbx_description
1 polymer ?
#
loop_
_entity_poly.entity_id
_entity_poly.type
_entity_poly.pdbx_seq_one_letter_code
_entity_poly.pdbx_strand_id
1 'polypeptide(L)'
;DALHFIQNIKLTDYEMNIARLVVKEINDRLTFLNNVGLGYLTLARRAGGLSGGEAQRIRLATQIGTRLTGVLYVLDEPSIGLHQRDNEKLIKSLQDIRDLGNSVLVVEHDEDTMRASDFIVDIGPGAGVHGGQVICAGTPEEVMNCKDSITGQYLSGNRKIEVPQKRRKGNGLF
;
A
#
# COMPACT_ATOMS: atom_id res chain seq x y z
N ASP A 1 -1.24 -20.17 -7.23
CA ASP A 1 -0.66 -21.47 -7.65
C ASP A 1 0.79 -21.62 -7.20
N ALA A 2 1.72 -20.69 -7.50
CA ALA A 2 3.12 -20.79 -7.09
C ALA A 2 3.32 -20.85 -5.56
N LEU A 3 2.61 -20.01 -4.80
CA LEU A 3 2.66 -20.02 -3.34
C LEU A 3 2.20 -21.37 -2.78
N HIS A 4 1.08 -21.90 -3.26
CA HIS A 4 0.58 -23.20 -2.85
C HIS A 4 1.56 -24.33 -3.18
N PHE A 5 2.24 -24.28 -4.33
CA PHE A 5 3.27 -25.24 -4.70
C PHE A 5 4.43 -25.23 -3.70
N ILE A 6 4.99 -24.05 -3.39
CA ILE A 6 6.11 -23.91 -2.46
C ILE A 6 5.72 -24.36 -1.04
N GLN A 7 4.51 -24.05 -0.59
CA GLN A 7 4.02 -24.45 0.74
C GLN A 7 3.81 -25.94 0.90
N ASN A 8 3.58 -26.66 -0.20
CA ASN A 8 3.32 -28.10 -0.20
C ASN A 8 4.43 -28.92 -0.86
N ILE A 9 5.59 -28.32 -1.13
CA ILE A 9 6.72 -29.02 -1.72
C ILE A 9 7.22 -30.11 -0.77
N LYS A 10 7.34 -31.31 -1.28
CA LYS A 10 7.81 -32.46 -0.50
C LYS A 10 9.32 -32.62 -0.75
N LEU A 11 10.10 -32.33 0.25
CA LEU A 11 11.55 -32.50 0.28
C LEU A 11 11.91 -33.54 1.31
N THR A 12 12.97 -34.31 1.06
CA THR A 12 13.59 -35.16 2.06
C THR A 12 14.26 -34.32 3.16
N ASP A 13 14.56 -34.91 4.31
CA ASP A 13 15.23 -34.22 5.41
C ASP A 13 16.57 -33.61 4.98
N TYR A 14 17.30 -34.31 4.13
CA TYR A 14 18.57 -33.82 3.56
C TYR A 14 18.36 -32.58 2.65
N GLU A 15 17.41 -32.66 1.72
CA GLU A 15 17.05 -31.54 0.84
C GLU A 15 16.51 -30.35 1.61
N MET A 16 15.68 -30.60 2.64
CA MET A 16 15.14 -29.54 3.49
C MET A 16 16.26 -28.84 4.28
N ASN A 17 17.24 -29.57 4.79
CA ASN A 17 18.38 -28.96 5.48
C ASN A 17 19.17 -27.98 4.57
N ILE A 18 19.29 -28.30 3.28
CA ILE A 18 19.97 -27.45 2.30
C ILE A 18 19.06 -26.28 1.90
N ALA A 19 17.80 -26.56 1.57
CA ALA A 19 16.88 -25.60 0.94
C ALA A 19 16.10 -24.73 1.92
N ARG A 20 16.10 -25.01 3.21
CA ARG A 20 15.26 -24.37 4.22
C ARG A 20 15.21 -22.85 4.15
N LEU A 21 16.37 -22.20 4.04
CA LEU A 21 16.44 -20.74 3.98
C LEU A 21 15.87 -20.20 2.68
N VAL A 22 16.18 -20.87 1.56
CA VAL A 22 15.69 -20.47 0.23
C VAL A 22 14.18 -20.66 0.12
N VAL A 23 13.67 -21.82 0.56
CA VAL A 23 12.23 -22.11 0.57
C VAL A 23 11.48 -21.10 1.43
N LYS A 24 12.02 -20.77 2.61
CA LYS A 24 11.45 -19.76 3.48
C LYS A 24 11.38 -18.40 2.78
N GLU A 25 12.47 -17.94 2.20
CA GLU A 25 12.53 -16.64 1.54
C GLU A 25 11.59 -16.57 0.33
N ILE A 26 11.51 -17.61 -0.48
CA ILE A 26 10.56 -17.70 -1.59
C ILE A 26 9.11 -17.61 -1.06
N ASN A 27 8.81 -18.35 0.00
CA ASN A 27 7.49 -18.35 0.62
C ASN A 27 7.12 -16.94 1.15
N ASP A 28 8.03 -16.28 1.86
CA ASP A 28 7.81 -14.95 2.43
C ASP A 28 7.56 -13.93 1.30
N ARG A 29 8.34 -13.94 0.22
CA ARG A 29 8.17 -13.06 -0.94
C ARG A 29 6.87 -13.33 -1.71
N LEU A 30 6.53 -14.60 -1.97
CA LEU A 30 5.29 -14.94 -2.66
C LEU A 30 4.05 -14.60 -1.82
N THR A 31 4.13 -14.81 -0.50
CA THR A 31 3.07 -14.41 0.43
C THR A 31 2.86 -12.91 0.38
N PHE A 32 3.94 -12.14 0.43
CA PHE A 32 3.85 -10.69 0.32
C PHE A 32 3.23 -10.24 -1.01
N LEU A 33 3.73 -10.77 -2.15
CA LEU A 33 3.18 -10.46 -3.47
C LEU A 33 1.67 -10.73 -3.55
N ASN A 34 1.21 -11.81 -2.91
CA ASN A 34 -0.20 -12.14 -2.82
C ASN A 34 -0.98 -11.16 -1.94
N ASN A 35 -0.37 -10.75 -0.80
CA ASN A 35 -0.97 -9.79 0.13
C ASN A 35 -1.12 -8.39 -0.48
N VAL A 36 -0.18 -7.95 -1.31
CA VAL A 36 -0.25 -6.64 -2.00
C VAL A 36 -1.07 -6.69 -3.29
N GLY A 37 -1.93 -7.71 -3.46
CA GLY A 37 -2.87 -7.79 -4.58
C GLY A 37 -2.25 -8.19 -5.92
N LEU A 38 -1.05 -8.79 -5.96
CA LEU A 38 -0.38 -9.23 -7.18
C LEU A 38 -0.57 -10.72 -7.49
N GLY A 39 -1.45 -11.40 -6.76
CA GLY A 39 -1.70 -12.85 -6.93
C GLY A 39 -2.21 -13.27 -8.30
N TYR A 40 -2.72 -12.33 -9.10
CA TYR A 40 -3.15 -12.57 -10.48
C TYR A 40 -2.00 -12.59 -11.50
N LEU A 41 -0.83 -12.08 -11.13
CA LEU A 41 0.33 -12.06 -12.03
C LEU A 41 0.97 -13.45 -12.13
N THR A 42 1.43 -13.77 -13.33
CA THR A 42 2.27 -14.95 -13.53
C THR A 42 3.74 -14.61 -13.31
N LEU A 43 4.52 -15.56 -12.78
CA LEU A 43 5.98 -15.37 -12.61
C LEU A 43 6.72 -15.15 -13.93
N ALA A 44 6.11 -15.55 -15.06
CA ALA A 44 6.65 -15.32 -16.40
C ALA A 44 6.31 -13.92 -16.97
N ARG A 45 5.58 -13.07 -16.22
CA ARG A 45 5.22 -11.73 -16.68
C ARG A 45 6.46 -10.87 -16.89
N ARG A 46 6.60 -10.30 -18.09
CA ARG A 46 7.71 -9.40 -18.41
C ARG A 46 7.56 -8.07 -17.67
N ALA A 47 8.66 -7.56 -17.12
CA ALA A 47 8.68 -6.30 -16.38
C ALA A 47 8.13 -5.11 -17.18
N GLY A 48 8.38 -5.04 -18.50
CA GLY A 48 7.84 -3.99 -19.36
C GLY A 48 6.32 -4.02 -19.57
N GLY A 49 5.63 -5.07 -19.11
CA GLY A 49 4.16 -5.15 -19.14
C GLY A 49 3.50 -4.88 -17.79
N LEU A 50 4.26 -4.41 -16.80
CA LEU A 50 3.76 -4.06 -15.47
C LEU A 50 3.33 -2.58 -15.45
N SER A 51 2.26 -2.29 -14.74
CA SER A 51 1.92 -0.91 -14.37
C SER A 51 2.94 -0.36 -13.34
N GLY A 52 2.98 0.97 -13.17
CA GLY A 52 3.86 1.60 -12.17
C GLY A 52 3.64 1.05 -10.77
N GLY A 53 2.38 0.94 -10.32
CA GLY A 53 2.05 0.39 -9.01
C GLY A 53 2.41 -1.09 -8.85
N GLU A 54 2.22 -1.92 -9.90
CA GLU A 54 2.66 -3.33 -9.87
C GLU A 54 4.18 -3.43 -9.71
N ALA A 55 4.94 -2.65 -10.49
CA ALA A 55 6.40 -2.64 -10.42
C ALA A 55 6.91 -2.18 -9.05
N GLN A 56 6.25 -1.17 -8.45
CA GLN A 56 6.58 -0.67 -7.12
C GLN A 56 6.34 -1.73 -6.04
N ARG A 57 5.18 -2.39 -6.05
CA ARG A 57 4.86 -3.48 -5.11
C ARG A 57 5.80 -4.68 -5.27
N ILE A 58 6.23 -5.03 -6.49
CA ILE A 58 7.24 -6.07 -6.71
C ILE A 58 8.59 -5.66 -6.10
N ARG A 59 9.02 -4.41 -6.27
CA ARG A 59 10.25 -3.91 -5.64
C ARG A 59 10.16 -4.00 -4.11
N LEU A 60 9.02 -3.63 -3.54
CA LEU A 60 8.80 -3.75 -2.09
C LEU A 60 8.90 -5.19 -1.62
N ALA A 61 8.36 -6.17 -2.37
CA ALA A 61 8.49 -7.59 -2.09
C ALA A 61 9.94 -8.08 -2.02
N THR A 62 10.82 -7.50 -2.84
CA THR A 62 12.25 -7.87 -2.83
C THR A 62 12.96 -7.41 -1.56
N GLN A 63 12.47 -6.37 -0.91
CA GLN A 63 13.08 -5.79 0.30
C GLN A 63 12.69 -6.56 1.57
N ILE A 64 11.47 -7.09 1.62
CA ILE A 64 10.98 -7.81 2.81
C ILE A 64 11.81 -9.04 3.15
N GLY A 65 12.26 -9.79 2.14
CA GLY A 65 13.13 -10.96 2.35
C GLY A 65 14.49 -10.63 2.99
N THR A 66 14.96 -9.39 2.86
CA THR A 66 16.26 -8.98 3.38
C THR A 66 16.29 -8.72 4.88
N ARG A 67 15.12 -8.57 5.54
CA ARG A 67 14.98 -8.21 6.96
C ARG A 67 15.87 -7.03 7.37
N LEU A 68 16.10 -6.09 6.45
CA LEU A 68 16.84 -4.87 6.75
C LEU A 68 16.08 -4.07 7.80
N THR A 69 16.82 -3.49 8.74
CA THR A 69 16.34 -2.59 9.77
C THR A 69 16.99 -1.22 9.60
N GLY A 70 16.30 -0.16 10.03
CA GLY A 70 16.82 1.20 9.91
C GLY A 70 16.79 1.77 8.49
N VAL A 71 15.97 1.20 7.60
CA VAL A 71 15.80 1.66 6.21
C VAL A 71 14.62 2.62 6.13
N LEU A 72 14.75 3.66 5.29
CA LEU A 72 13.64 4.52 4.90
C LEU A 72 13.06 4.02 3.57
N TYR A 73 11.80 3.60 3.60
CA TYR A 73 11.00 3.28 2.42
C TYR A 73 10.19 4.51 2.02
N VAL A 74 10.28 4.91 0.75
CA VAL A 74 9.49 6.00 0.18
C VAL A 74 8.62 5.42 -0.92
N LEU A 75 7.32 5.57 -0.78
CA LEU A 75 6.30 5.00 -1.67
C LEU A 75 5.38 6.12 -2.16
N ASP A 76 5.11 6.11 -3.45
CA ASP A 76 4.22 7.07 -4.11
C ASP A 76 2.99 6.33 -4.63
N GLU A 77 1.82 6.63 -4.04
CA GLU A 77 0.52 6.01 -4.33
C GLU A 77 0.55 4.47 -4.45
N PRO A 78 1.07 3.72 -3.45
CA PRO A 78 1.19 2.27 -3.56
C PRO A 78 -0.17 1.56 -3.61
N SER A 79 -1.26 2.20 -3.19
CA SER A 79 -2.63 1.67 -3.26
C SER A 79 -3.26 1.77 -4.65
N ILE A 80 -2.63 2.52 -5.59
CA ILE A 80 -3.22 2.78 -6.90
C ILE A 80 -3.59 1.49 -7.64
N GLY A 81 -4.85 1.42 -8.07
CA GLY A 81 -5.39 0.26 -8.80
C GLY A 81 -5.66 -0.97 -7.93
N LEU A 82 -5.55 -0.87 -6.61
CA LEU A 82 -5.98 -1.94 -5.70
C LEU A 82 -7.50 -1.88 -5.44
N HIS A 83 -8.07 -3.07 -5.27
CA HIS A 83 -9.40 -3.19 -4.68
C HIS A 83 -9.31 -2.93 -3.17
N GLN A 84 -10.35 -2.36 -2.56
CA GLN A 84 -10.38 -2.02 -1.13
C GLN A 84 -9.93 -3.19 -0.22
N ARG A 85 -10.36 -4.41 -0.50
CA ARG A 85 -9.94 -5.62 0.23
C ARG A 85 -8.42 -5.87 0.20
N ASP A 86 -7.75 -5.51 -0.90
CA ASP A 86 -6.31 -5.72 -1.05
C ASP A 86 -5.54 -4.55 -0.45
N ASN A 87 -6.17 -3.36 -0.32
CA ASN A 87 -5.61 -2.21 0.35
C ASN A 87 -5.35 -2.48 1.84
N GLU A 88 -6.28 -3.13 2.55
CA GLU A 88 -6.08 -3.54 3.94
C GLU A 88 -4.82 -4.41 4.12
N LYS A 89 -4.58 -5.34 3.20
CA LYS A 89 -3.40 -6.20 3.22
C LYS A 89 -2.12 -5.43 2.93
N LEU A 90 -2.18 -4.44 2.01
CA LEU A 90 -1.06 -3.54 1.75
C LEU A 90 -0.71 -2.75 3.01
N ILE A 91 -1.69 -2.10 3.64
CA ILE A 91 -1.52 -1.35 4.89
C ILE A 91 -0.85 -2.22 5.95
N LYS A 92 -1.38 -3.43 6.17
CA LYS A 92 -0.80 -4.38 7.13
C LYS A 92 0.66 -4.71 6.80
N SER A 93 0.97 -4.93 5.52
CA SER A 93 2.34 -5.23 5.08
C SER A 93 3.30 -4.05 5.31
N LEU A 94 2.82 -2.80 5.12
CA LEU A 94 3.61 -1.60 5.41
C LEU A 94 3.86 -1.43 6.91
N GLN A 95 2.86 -1.71 7.74
CA GLN A 95 3.00 -1.73 9.20
C GLN A 95 4.00 -2.81 9.64
N ASP A 96 3.95 -4.00 9.07
CA ASP A 96 4.90 -5.08 9.37
C ASP A 96 6.36 -4.67 9.03
N ILE A 97 6.57 -3.93 7.93
CA ILE A 97 7.89 -3.37 7.58
C ILE A 97 8.33 -2.33 8.62
N ARG A 98 7.45 -1.43 9.03
CA ARG A 98 7.71 -0.43 10.07
C ARG A 98 8.09 -1.11 11.39
N ASP A 99 7.33 -2.12 11.80
CA ASP A 99 7.51 -2.83 13.07
C ASP A 99 8.83 -3.61 13.15
N LEU A 100 9.46 -3.88 11.99
CA LEU A 100 10.84 -4.38 11.91
C LEU A 100 11.91 -3.31 12.24
N GLY A 101 11.52 -2.09 12.58
CA GLY A 101 12.43 -0.99 12.91
C GLY A 101 12.81 -0.12 11.70
N ASN A 102 11.94 -0.05 10.71
CA ASN A 102 12.10 0.79 9.52
C ASN A 102 11.21 2.03 9.59
N SER A 103 11.51 3.01 8.74
CA SER A 103 10.63 4.15 8.49
C SER A 103 9.94 3.97 7.14
N VAL A 104 8.62 4.20 7.10
CA VAL A 104 7.83 4.09 5.87
C VAL A 104 7.15 5.42 5.63
N LEU A 105 7.55 6.10 4.55
CA LEU A 105 6.94 7.35 4.09
C LEU A 105 6.09 7.02 2.85
N VAL A 106 4.81 7.38 2.92
CA VAL A 106 3.85 7.08 1.87
C VAL A 106 3.18 8.36 1.42
N VAL A 107 3.18 8.64 0.13
CA VAL A 107 2.33 9.66 -0.48
C VAL A 107 1.03 8.96 -0.87
N GLU A 108 -0.09 9.34 -0.27
CA GLU A 108 -1.37 8.66 -0.45
C GLU A 108 -2.56 9.61 -0.41
N HIS A 109 -3.65 9.16 -1.03
CA HIS A 109 -4.94 9.82 -1.03
C HIS A 109 -6.06 8.91 -0.46
N ASP A 110 -5.71 7.70 -0.10
CA ASP A 110 -6.62 6.71 0.46
C ASP A 110 -6.90 6.96 1.94
N GLU A 111 -8.18 7.00 2.32
CA GLU A 111 -8.61 7.30 3.68
C GLU A 111 -8.15 6.24 4.69
N ASP A 112 -8.22 4.95 4.34
CA ASP A 112 -7.86 3.86 5.23
C ASP A 112 -6.37 3.87 5.53
N THR A 113 -5.54 4.18 4.52
CA THR A 113 -4.09 4.33 4.66
C THR A 113 -3.74 5.51 5.56
N MET A 114 -4.39 6.66 5.36
CA MET A 114 -4.18 7.84 6.22
C MET A 114 -4.57 7.56 7.68
N ARG A 115 -5.71 6.92 7.91
CA ARG A 115 -6.16 6.55 9.27
C ARG A 115 -5.24 5.54 9.96
N ALA A 116 -4.60 4.66 9.21
CA ALA A 116 -3.71 3.63 9.71
C ALA A 116 -2.27 4.11 9.91
N SER A 117 -1.94 5.34 9.53
CA SER A 117 -0.60 5.93 9.70
C SER A 117 -0.36 6.38 11.13
N ASP A 118 0.90 6.43 11.55
CA ASP A 118 1.29 6.97 12.85
C ASP A 118 1.33 8.51 12.84
N PHE A 119 1.61 9.08 11.66
CA PHE A 119 1.80 10.51 11.49
C PHE A 119 1.41 10.94 10.06
N ILE A 120 0.71 12.06 9.94
CA ILE A 120 0.29 12.65 8.66
C ILE A 120 0.95 14.01 8.51
N VAL A 121 1.42 14.31 7.32
CA VAL A 121 1.81 15.65 6.89
C VAL A 121 0.87 16.06 5.76
N ASP A 122 -0.05 17.00 6.05
CA ASP A 122 -0.98 17.53 5.07
C ASP A 122 -0.34 18.70 4.31
N ILE A 123 -0.18 18.53 2.99
CA ILE A 123 0.51 19.48 2.13
C ILE A 123 -0.51 20.09 1.16
N GLY A 124 -0.60 21.40 1.16
CA GLY A 124 -1.52 22.16 0.31
C GLY A 124 -1.44 23.66 0.54
N PRO A 125 -2.52 24.42 0.20
CA PRO A 125 -3.28 24.27 -1.03
C PRO A 125 -2.46 24.71 -2.25
N GLY A 126 -2.92 24.34 -3.43
CA GLY A 126 -2.28 24.72 -4.69
C GLY A 126 -1.23 23.71 -5.16
N ALA A 127 -0.66 23.99 -6.32
CA ALA A 127 0.34 23.15 -6.97
C ALA A 127 1.49 23.98 -7.56
N GLY A 128 2.60 23.31 -7.88
CA GLY A 128 3.78 23.95 -8.46
C GLY A 128 4.41 24.99 -7.53
N VAL A 129 4.83 26.14 -8.08
CA VAL A 129 5.50 27.23 -7.34
C VAL A 129 4.64 27.85 -6.21
N HIS A 130 3.32 27.67 -6.24
CA HIS A 130 2.38 28.21 -5.26
C HIS A 130 1.84 27.15 -4.28
N GLY A 131 2.32 25.92 -4.39
CA GLY A 131 1.93 24.79 -3.54
C GLY A 131 3.04 24.34 -2.58
N GLY A 132 2.80 23.23 -1.93
CA GLY A 132 3.81 22.57 -1.10
C GLY A 132 3.96 23.15 0.32
N GLN A 133 3.00 23.94 0.80
CA GLN A 133 2.99 24.40 2.17
C GLN A 133 2.44 23.29 3.11
N VAL A 134 3.10 23.10 4.23
CA VAL A 134 2.56 22.22 5.29
C VAL A 134 1.43 22.95 5.98
N ILE A 135 0.22 22.45 5.80
CA ILE A 135 -1.00 23.00 6.42
C ILE A 135 -1.15 22.48 7.85
N CYS A 136 -0.90 21.18 8.02
CA CYS A 136 -1.02 20.51 9.29
C CYS A 136 -0.08 19.29 9.33
N ALA A 137 0.44 18.98 10.50
CA ALA A 137 1.26 17.78 10.70
C ALA A 137 1.00 17.24 12.11
N GLY A 138 0.80 15.94 12.23
CA GLY A 138 0.49 15.29 13.51
C GLY A 138 -0.06 13.90 13.32
N THR A 139 -0.56 13.33 14.39
CA THR A 139 -1.32 12.07 14.36
C THR A 139 -2.59 12.24 13.53
N PRO A 140 -3.21 11.15 13.04
CA PRO A 140 -4.50 11.24 12.35
C PRO A 140 -5.56 12.04 13.13
N GLU A 141 -5.62 11.89 14.45
CA GLU A 141 -6.55 12.61 15.31
C GLU A 141 -6.27 14.12 15.35
N GLU A 142 -5.00 14.52 15.42
CA GLU A 142 -4.59 15.92 15.39
C GLU A 142 -4.93 16.57 14.04
N VAL A 143 -4.70 15.86 12.94
CA VAL A 143 -5.06 16.34 11.60
C VAL A 143 -6.57 16.44 11.42
N MET A 144 -7.37 15.49 11.92
CA MET A 144 -8.83 15.56 11.92
C MET A 144 -9.39 16.77 12.68
N ASN A 145 -8.68 17.23 13.70
CA ASN A 145 -9.04 18.41 14.50
C ASN A 145 -8.50 19.74 13.93
N CYS A 146 -7.65 19.69 12.91
CA CYS A 146 -7.07 20.86 12.27
C CYS A 146 -8.10 21.55 11.36
N LYS A 147 -8.53 22.76 11.71
CA LYS A 147 -9.57 23.49 10.98
C LYS A 147 -9.15 23.88 9.55
N ASP A 148 -7.87 24.12 9.34
CA ASP A 148 -7.33 24.57 8.05
C ASP A 148 -7.06 23.38 7.11
N SER A 149 -7.01 22.15 7.63
CA SER A 149 -6.82 20.94 6.85
C SER A 149 -8.13 20.50 6.16
N ILE A 150 -8.14 20.56 4.83
CA ILE A 150 -9.24 20.00 4.03
C ILE A 150 -9.27 18.48 4.19
N THR A 151 -8.09 17.84 4.17
CA THR A 151 -7.93 16.40 4.43
C THR A 151 -8.52 16.01 5.78
N GLY A 152 -8.19 16.77 6.84
CA GLY A 152 -8.74 16.54 8.18
C GLY A 152 -10.25 16.70 8.25
N GLN A 153 -10.82 17.67 7.52
CA GLN A 153 -12.27 17.85 7.44
C GLN A 153 -12.98 16.65 6.79
N TYR A 154 -12.39 16.05 5.76
CA TYR A 154 -12.93 14.83 5.15
C TYR A 154 -12.74 13.62 6.06
N LEU A 155 -11.56 13.42 6.63
CA LEU A 155 -11.28 12.32 7.56
C LEU A 155 -12.19 12.36 8.80
N SER A 156 -12.48 13.54 9.34
CA SER A 156 -13.40 13.69 10.49
C SER A 156 -14.88 13.57 10.12
N GLY A 157 -15.23 13.54 8.82
CA GLY A 157 -16.61 13.54 8.34
C GLY A 157 -17.31 14.90 8.43
N ASN A 158 -16.61 15.97 8.88
CA ASN A 158 -17.14 17.34 8.90
C ASN A 158 -17.40 17.86 7.49
N ARG A 159 -16.69 17.33 6.50
CA ARG A 159 -16.89 17.60 5.09
C ARG A 159 -17.11 16.29 4.35
N LYS A 160 -18.10 16.25 3.47
CA LYS A 160 -18.41 15.09 2.64
C LYS A 160 -18.99 15.53 1.30
N ILE A 161 -18.83 14.70 0.30
CA ILE A 161 -19.52 14.84 -0.99
C ILE A 161 -20.89 14.17 -0.85
N GLU A 162 -21.96 14.97 -0.87
CA GLU A 162 -23.30 14.42 -0.73
C GLU A 162 -23.75 13.71 -2.01
N VAL A 163 -24.36 12.55 -1.84
CA VAL A 163 -25.01 11.85 -2.96
C VAL A 163 -26.29 12.62 -3.32
N PRO A 164 -26.43 13.13 -4.56
CA PRO A 164 -27.59 13.89 -4.95
C PRO A 164 -28.88 13.05 -4.85
N GLN A 165 -29.87 13.57 -4.18
CA GLN A 165 -31.20 12.92 -4.02
C GLN A 165 -31.91 12.72 -5.37
N LYS A 166 -31.66 13.63 -6.33
CA LYS A 166 -32.20 13.53 -7.69
C LYS A 166 -31.08 13.28 -8.68
N ARG A 167 -31.10 12.12 -9.31
CA ARG A 167 -30.19 11.80 -10.43
C ARG A 167 -30.77 12.33 -11.74
N ARG A 168 -29.91 12.72 -12.67
CA ARG A 168 -30.34 13.03 -14.05
C ARG A 168 -31.00 11.79 -14.63
N LYS A 169 -32.19 11.98 -15.22
CA LYS A 169 -32.81 10.91 -16.01
C LYS A 169 -31.96 10.71 -17.26
N GLY A 170 -31.62 9.46 -17.57
CA GLY A 170 -31.01 9.11 -18.85
C GLY A 170 -31.93 9.54 -19.99
N ASN A 171 -31.36 10.04 -21.06
CA ASN A 171 -32.10 10.40 -22.29
C ASN A 171 -32.38 9.20 -23.21
N GLY A 172 -32.12 7.97 -22.74
CA GLY A 172 -32.48 6.75 -23.43
C GLY A 172 -31.67 6.42 -24.70
N LEU A 173 -30.60 7.17 -24.93
CA LEU A 173 -29.66 6.91 -26.04
C LEU A 173 -28.41 6.22 -25.51
N PHE A 174 -28.34 4.93 -25.76
CA PHE A 174 -27.12 4.12 -25.86
C PHE A 174 -27.13 3.43 -27.20
#